data_15bebbdfe4832f381961d6f61aea5ead
#
_entry.id   15bebbdfe4832f381961d6f61aea5ead
#
_cell.length_a   1.000
_cell.length_b   1.000
_cell.length_c   1.000
_cell.angle_alpha   90.00
_cell.angle_beta   90.00
_cell.angle_gamma   90.00
#
_symmetry.space_group_name_H-M   'P 1'
#
loop_
_entity.id
_entity.type
_entity.pdbx_description
1 polymer ?
#
loop_
_entity_poly.entity_id
_entity_poly.type
_entity_poly.pdbx_seq_one_letter_code
_entity_poly.pdbx_strand_id
1 'polypeptide(L)'
;MTDRDRGLYAAFKAKDARFDGRFFVGIKSTGIYCRPVCRARQPKAENCTFFTTAAEAEQAGYRPCLLCRPELAPGISITDAAATLARRAARMIEENCGTGQSLEEIAQSLGCTSRHLRRVFMEEFH
;
A
#
# COMPACT_ATOMS: atom_id res chain seq x y z
N MET A 1 24.99 2.36 -3.45
CA MET A 1 23.67 2.98 -3.19
C MET A 1 23.88 4.44 -2.79
N THR A 2 23.22 5.36 -3.48
CA THR A 2 23.31 6.79 -3.18
C THR A 2 22.49 7.15 -1.94
N ASP A 3 22.71 8.36 -1.39
CA ASP A 3 21.88 8.84 -0.26
C ASP A 3 20.42 8.94 -0.64
N ARG A 4 20.13 9.33 -1.89
CA ARG A 4 18.76 9.36 -2.42
C ARG A 4 18.14 7.97 -2.39
N ASP A 5 18.87 6.97 -2.85
CA ASP A 5 18.38 5.59 -2.88
C ASP A 5 18.12 5.04 -1.48
N ARG A 6 18.96 5.39 -0.52
CA ARG A 6 18.76 5.01 0.89
C ARG A 6 17.46 5.59 1.45
N GLY A 7 17.22 6.86 1.15
CA GLY A 7 15.97 7.53 1.55
C GLY A 7 14.75 6.91 0.91
N LEU A 8 14.82 6.58 -0.36
CA LEU A 8 13.74 5.93 -1.09
C LEU A 8 13.49 4.51 -0.56
N TYR A 9 14.56 3.77 -0.27
CA TYR A 9 14.42 2.44 0.32
C TYR A 9 13.77 2.51 1.70
N ALA A 10 14.13 3.49 2.51
CA ALA A 10 13.52 3.68 3.83
C ALA A 10 12.02 3.97 3.70
N ALA A 11 11.62 4.81 2.75
CA ALA A 11 10.22 5.10 2.47
C ALA A 11 9.47 3.85 2.01
N PHE A 12 10.09 3.04 1.16
CA PHE A 12 9.53 1.77 0.70
C PHE A 12 9.36 0.78 1.85
N LYS A 13 10.37 0.66 2.71
CA LYS A 13 10.31 -0.21 3.88
C LYS A 13 9.20 0.21 4.85
N ALA A 14 9.00 1.51 5.00
CA ALA A 14 7.94 2.07 5.83
C ALA A 14 6.56 2.03 5.15
N LYS A 15 6.50 1.68 3.87
CA LYS A 15 5.28 1.70 3.06
C LYS A 15 4.58 3.06 3.15
N ASP A 16 5.37 4.12 3.00
CA ASP A 16 4.91 5.49 3.19
C ASP A 16 4.03 5.94 2.02
N ALA A 17 2.73 6.10 2.30
CA ALA A 17 1.74 6.46 1.28
C ALA A 17 1.96 7.85 0.68
N ARG A 18 2.71 8.71 1.36
CA ARG A 18 3.02 10.06 0.84
C ARG A 18 3.87 10.00 -0.44
N PHE A 19 4.60 8.89 -0.63
CA PHE A 19 5.45 8.70 -1.80
C PHE A 19 4.78 7.89 -2.90
N ASP A 20 3.54 7.43 -2.70
CA ASP A 20 2.83 6.66 -3.72
C ASP A 20 2.62 7.53 -4.96
N GLY A 21 3.06 7.03 -6.12
CA GLY A 21 3.04 7.78 -7.37
C GLY A 21 4.27 8.65 -7.60
N ARG A 22 5.14 8.82 -6.61
CA ARG A 22 6.35 9.65 -6.73
C ARG A 22 7.57 8.87 -7.13
N PHE A 23 7.63 7.59 -6.79
CA PHE A 23 8.67 6.70 -7.27
C PHE A 23 8.14 5.27 -7.34
N PHE A 24 8.88 4.41 -8.05
CA PHE A 24 8.57 3.00 -8.21
C PHE A 24 9.83 2.19 -7.95
N VAL A 25 9.68 0.98 -7.46
CA VAL A 25 10.79 0.13 -7.06
C VAL A 25 10.87 -1.09 -7.96
N GLY A 26 11.93 -1.18 -8.77
CA GLY A 26 12.23 -2.38 -9.56
C GLY A 26 12.99 -3.38 -8.72
N ILE A 27 12.52 -4.62 -8.69
CA ILE A 27 13.13 -5.69 -7.91
C ILE A 27 13.90 -6.60 -8.86
N LYS A 28 15.23 -6.54 -8.79
CA LYS A 28 16.12 -7.25 -9.73
C LYS A 28 15.94 -8.75 -9.71
N SER A 29 15.69 -9.32 -8.54
CA SER A 29 15.56 -10.77 -8.39
C SER A 29 14.32 -11.35 -9.07
N THR A 30 13.25 -10.57 -9.22
CA THR A 30 11.98 -11.03 -9.80
C THR A 30 11.66 -10.38 -11.14
N GLY A 31 12.28 -9.25 -11.47
CA GLY A 31 11.97 -8.49 -12.67
C GLY A 31 10.64 -7.75 -12.59
N ILE A 32 10.16 -7.49 -11.39
CA ILE A 32 8.87 -6.84 -11.12
C ILE A 32 9.13 -5.46 -10.54
N TYR A 33 8.28 -4.47 -10.89
CA TYR A 33 8.33 -3.17 -10.22
C TYR A 33 7.05 -2.94 -9.42
N CYS A 34 7.20 -2.25 -8.28
CA CYS A 34 6.15 -2.07 -7.29
C CYS A 34 5.99 -0.61 -6.90
N ARG A 35 4.82 -0.31 -6.34
CA ARG A 35 4.55 0.98 -5.67
C ARG A 35 5.23 0.98 -4.30
N PRO A 36 5.54 2.18 -3.72
CA PRO A 36 6.11 2.26 -2.38
C PRO A 36 5.25 1.60 -1.30
N VAL A 37 3.95 1.51 -1.52
CA VAL A 37 2.98 0.97 -0.55
C VAL A 37 2.69 -0.52 -0.75
N CYS A 38 3.43 -1.20 -1.63
CA CYS A 38 3.19 -2.61 -1.93
C CYS A 38 3.29 -3.48 -0.68
N ARG A 39 2.30 -4.35 -0.48
CA ARG A 39 2.21 -5.24 0.69
C ARG A 39 2.96 -6.55 0.50
N ALA A 40 3.60 -6.75 -0.63
CA ALA A 40 4.42 -7.93 -0.88
C ALA A 40 5.64 -7.95 0.04
N ARG A 41 6.30 -9.12 0.12
CA ARG A 41 7.49 -9.27 0.94
C ARG A 41 8.54 -8.23 0.56
N GLN A 42 9.14 -7.58 1.58
CA GLN A 42 10.16 -6.56 1.40
C GLN A 42 11.44 -7.16 0.81
N PRO A 43 11.89 -6.71 -0.37
CA PRO A 43 13.16 -7.18 -0.93
C PRO A 43 14.34 -6.51 -0.23
N LYS A 44 15.53 -7.11 -0.40
CA LYS A 44 16.76 -6.51 0.10
C LYS A 44 17.10 -5.26 -0.70
N ALA A 45 17.72 -4.27 -0.04
CA ALA A 45 18.09 -3.01 -0.67
C ALA A 45 18.94 -3.21 -1.94
N GLU A 46 19.84 -4.17 -1.93
CA GLU A 46 20.72 -4.47 -3.06
C GLU A 46 19.98 -4.94 -4.32
N ASN A 47 18.76 -5.45 -4.15
CA ASN A 47 17.91 -5.90 -5.25
C ASN A 47 16.96 -4.82 -5.75
N CYS A 48 16.99 -3.62 -5.16
CA CYS A 48 16.08 -2.54 -5.51
C CYS A 48 16.73 -1.54 -6.46
N THR A 49 15.98 -1.16 -7.50
CA THR A 49 16.31 -0.04 -8.38
C THR A 49 15.12 0.91 -8.35
N PHE A 50 15.37 2.21 -8.24
CA PHE A 50 14.31 3.20 -8.07
C PHE A 50 14.09 3.99 -9.36
N PHE A 51 12.82 4.13 -9.73
CA PHE A 51 12.40 4.85 -10.94
C PHE A 51 11.43 5.96 -10.55
N THR A 52 11.47 7.05 -11.30
CA THR A 52 10.56 8.17 -11.08
C THR A 52 9.17 7.91 -11.65
N THR A 53 9.10 7.14 -12.75
CA THR A 53 7.84 6.83 -13.41
C THR A 53 7.73 5.33 -13.69
N ALA A 54 6.50 4.86 -13.83
CA ALA A 54 6.23 3.48 -14.24
C ALA A 54 6.79 3.19 -15.63
N ALA A 55 6.71 4.16 -16.54
CA ALA A 55 7.24 4.02 -17.90
C ALA A 55 8.73 3.75 -17.89
N GLU A 56 9.49 4.42 -17.02
CA GLU A 56 10.94 4.18 -16.89
C GLU A 56 11.22 2.74 -16.44
N ALA A 57 10.44 2.25 -15.48
CA ALA A 57 10.60 0.88 -14.99
C ALA A 57 10.31 -0.14 -16.09
N GLU A 58 9.25 0.07 -16.87
CA GLU A 58 8.90 -0.82 -17.98
C GLU A 58 9.93 -0.78 -19.08
N GLN A 59 10.49 0.39 -19.40
CA GLN A 59 11.57 0.51 -20.37
C GLN A 59 12.83 -0.22 -19.93
N ALA A 60 13.06 -0.30 -18.63
CA ALA A 60 14.19 -1.04 -18.06
C ALA A 60 13.98 -2.56 -18.05
N GLY A 61 12.80 -3.03 -18.48
CA GLY A 61 12.49 -4.45 -18.59
C GLY A 61 11.74 -5.04 -17.42
N TYR A 62 11.27 -4.22 -16.49
CA TYR A 62 10.47 -4.69 -15.36
C TYR A 62 9.00 -4.81 -15.71
N ARG A 63 8.32 -5.76 -15.06
CA ARG A 63 6.88 -5.99 -15.24
C ARG A 63 6.13 -5.45 -14.02
N PRO A 64 4.87 -4.97 -14.18
CA PRO A 64 4.10 -4.48 -13.04
C PRO A 64 3.72 -5.61 -12.07
N CYS A 65 3.85 -5.32 -10.78
CA CYS A 65 3.43 -6.23 -9.73
C CYS A 65 1.91 -6.43 -9.78
N LEU A 66 1.45 -7.67 -9.71
CA LEU A 66 0.02 -7.98 -9.79
C LEU A 66 -0.72 -7.65 -8.48
N LEU A 67 0.00 -7.53 -7.38
CA LEU A 67 -0.59 -7.19 -6.08
C LEU A 67 -0.88 -5.69 -5.95
N CYS A 68 0.11 -4.84 -6.20
CA CYS A 68 -0.06 -3.40 -6.06
C CYS A 68 -0.48 -2.68 -7.36
N ARG A 69 -0.35 -3.36 -8.51
CA ARG A 69 -0.75 -2.84 -9.82
C ARG A 69 -0.24 -1.40 -10.05
N PRO A 70 1.09 -1.21 -10.13
CA PRO A 70 1.67 0.15 -10.25
C PRO A 70 1.33 0.87 -11.55
N GLU A 71 0.87 0.13 -12.58
CA GLU A 71 0.47 0.69 -13.86
C GLU A 71 -0.94 1.28 -13.84
N LEU A 72 -1.71 1.03 -12.77
CA LEU A 72 -3.08 1.51 -12.63
C LEU A 72 -3.14 2.70 -11.68
N ALA A 73 -4.25 3.45 -11.73
CA ALA A 73 -4.50 4.52 -10.78
C ALA A 73 -4.61 3.96 -9.36
N PRO A 74 -4.15 4.69 -8.33
CA PRO A 74 -4.30 4.25 -6.93
C PRO A 74 -5.77 4.02 -6.58
N GLY A 75 -6.00 3.05 -5.68
CA GLY A 75 -7.33 2.72 -5.19
C GLY A 75 -7.97 1.50 -5.86
N ILE A 76 -7.32 0.90 -6.87
CA ILE A 76 -7.91 -0.18 -7.67
C ILE A 76 -7.36 -1.56 -7.30
N SER A 77 -6.15 -1.63 -6.74
CA SER A 77 -5.48 -2.92 -6.49
C SER A 77 -5.90 -3.58 -5.18
N ILE A 78 -5.48 -4.84 -5.00
CA ILE A 78 -5.67 -5.57 -3.74
C ILE A 78 -4.95 -4.86 -2.59
N THR A 79 -3.79 -4.25 -2.85
CA THR A 79 -3.06 -3.44 -1.87
C THR A 79 -3.91 -2.28 -1.35
N ASP A 80 -4.71 -1.67 -2.21
CA ASP A 80 -5.55 -0.53 -1.85
C ASP A 80 -6.83 -0.94 -1.13
N ALA A 81 -7.30 -2.17 -1.30
CA ALA A 81 -8.55 -2.64 -0.72
C ALA A 81 -8.56 -2.54 0.81
N ALA A 82 -7.46 -2.92 1.47
CA ALA A 82 -7.36 -2.86 2.92
C ALA A 82 -7.38 -1.41 3.42
N ALA A 83 -6.64 -0.53 2.75
CA ALA A 83 -6.61 0.89 3.11
C ALA A 83 -7.98 1.55 2.92
N THR A 84 -8.68 1.20 1.83
CA THR A 84 -10.04 1.69 1.55
C THR A 84 -11.01 1.24 2.65
N LEU A 85 -10.94 -0.02 3.05
CA LEU A 85 -11.79 -0.56 4.12
C LEU A 85 -11.55 0.17 5.44
N ALA A 86 -10.28 0.37 5.80
CA ALA A 86 -9.92 1.07 7.04
C ALA A 86 -10.43 2.51 7.04
N ARG A 87 -10.31 3.23 5.92
CA ARG A 87 -10.81 4.61 5.81
C ARG A 87 -12.32 4.68 5.90
N ARG A 88 -13.04 3.74 5.31
CA ARG A 88 -14.49 3.66 5.43
C ARG A 88 -14.91 3.45 6.87
N ALA A 89 -14.22 2.55 7.59
CA ALA A 89 -14.48 2.30 9.00
C ALA A 89 -14.24 3.55 9.84
N ALA A 90 -13.13 4.25 9.60
CA ALA A 90 -12.82 5.48 10.32
C ALA A 90 -13.91 6.55 10.12
N ARG A 91 -14.40 6.69 8.89
CA ARG A 91 -15.49 7.63 8.59
C ARG A 91 -16.76 7.26 9.33
N MET A 92 -17.12 5.97 9.35
CA MET A 92 -18.31 5.51 10.07
C MET A 92 -18.20 5.74 11.57
N ILE A 93 -17.02 5.56 12.13
CA ILE A 93 -16.78 5.84 13.56
C ILE A 93 -17.00 7.33 13.86
N GLU A 94 -16.48 8.21 13.01
CA GLU A 94 -16.68 9.66 13.17
C GLU A 94 -18.14 10.06 13.03
N GLU A 95 -18.83 9.56 12.02
CA GLU A 95 -20.23 9.89 11.75
C GLU A 95 -21.17 9.38 12.84
N ASN A 96 -20.82 8.26 13.47
CA ASN A 96 -21.65 7.62 14.48
C ASN A 96 -21.13 7.84 15.91
N CYS A 97 -20.26 8.82 16.08
CA CYS A 97 -19.74 9.19 17.40
C CYS A 97 -20.91 9.58 18.31
N GLY A 98 -21.05 8.87 19.44
CA GLY A 98 -22.14 9.12 20.37
C GLY A 98 -23.41 8.29 20.13
N THR A 99 -23.49 7.54 19.03
CA THR A 99 -24.63 6.65 18.75
C THR A 99 -24.51 5.30 19.45
N GLY A 100 -23.32 4.97 19.95
CA GLY A 100 -23.07 3.70 20.63
C GLY A 100 -22.89 2.51 19.69
N GLN A 101 -22.69 2.75 18.40
CA GLN A 101 -22.49 1.66 17.44
C GLN A 101 -21.19 0.92 17.75
N SER A 102 -21.28 -0.41 17.86
CA SER A 102 -20.12 -1.25 18.18
C SER A 102 -19.26 -1.50 16.95
N LEU A 103 -18.02 -1.94 17.18
CA LEU A 103 -17.12 -2.33 16.10
C LEU A 103 -17.71 -3.47 15.27
N GLU A 104 -18.40 -4.40 15.91
CA GLU A 104 -19.05 -5.51 15.22
C GLU A 104 -20.16 -5.04 14.28
N GLU A 105 -20.95 -4.06 14.69
CA GLU A 105 -21.99 -3.47 13.86
C GLU A 105 -21.40 -2.75 12.66
N ILE A 106 -20.30 -2.02 12.86
CA ILE A 106 -19.57 -1.33 11.77
C ILE A 106 -19.03 -2.36 10.78
N ALA A 107 -18.38 -3.41 11.27
CA ALA A 107 -17.82 -4.46 10.42
C ALA A 107 -18.92 -5.15 9.61
N GLN A 108 -20.07 -5.42 10.23
CA GLN A 108 -21.22 -6.04 9.57
C GLN A 108 -21.74 -5.15 8.44
N SER A 109 -21.81 -3.84 8.66
CA SER A 109 -22.21 -2.88 7.63
C SER A 109 -21.24 -2.85 6.45
N LEU A 110 -19.97 -3.14 6.70
CA LEU A 110 -18.93 -3.15 5.67
C LEU A 110 -18.74 -4.53 5.03
N GLY A 111 -19.50 -5.55 5.47
CA GLY A 111 -19.45 -6.88 4.91
C GLY A 111 -18.24 -7.71 5.34
N CYS A 112 -17.67 -7.43 6.51
CA CYS A 112 -16.53 -8.18 7.03
C CYS A 112 -16.73 -8.53 8.52
N THR A 113 -15.78 -9.31 9.07
CA THR A 113 -15.79 -9.63 10.51
C THR A 113 -15.12 -8.51 11.30
N SER A 114 -15.48 -8.37 12.57
CA SER A 114 -14.84 -7.39 13.45
C SER A 114 -13.34 -7.67 13.62
N ARG A 115 -12.95 -8.95 13.60
CA ARG A 115 -11.56 -9.38 13.69
C ARG A 115 -10.75 -8.88 12.49
N HIS A 116 -11.29 -9.05 11.28
CA HIS A 116 -10.63 -8.59 10.04
C HIS A 116 -10.54 -7.07 10.02
N LEU A 117 -11.62 -6.39 10.37
CA LEU A 117 -11.65 -4.93 10.41
C LEU A 117 -10.63 -4.38 11.39
N ARG A 118 -10.54 -4.97 12.57
CA ARG A 118 -9.57 -4.54 13.60
C ARG A 118 -8.13 -4.69 13.09
N ARG A 119 -7.81 -5.81 12.45
CA ARG A 119 -6.49 -6.06 11.89
C ARG A 119 -6.13 -5.02 10.82
N VAL A 120 -7.04 -4.78 9.88
CA VAL A 120 -6.83 -3.83 8.79
C VAL A 120 -6.67 -2.40 9.32
N PHE A 121 -7.49 -2.04 10.30
CA PHE A 121 -7.45 -0.71 10.93
C PHE A 121 -6.11 -0.48 11.64
N MET A 122 -5.62 -1.48 12.36
CA MET A 122 -4.32 -1.40 13.03
C MET A 122 -3.17 -1.28 12.05
N GLU A 123 -3.22 -1.98 10.93
CA GLU A 123 -2.19 -1.89 9.88
C GLU A 123 -2.15 -0.51 9.24
N GLU A 124 -3.29 0.12 9.04
CA GLU A 124 -3.38 1.42 8.34
C GLU A 124 -3.10 2.60 9.28
N PHE A 125 -3.61 2.55 10.50
CA PHE A 125 -3.53 3.71 11.42
C PHE A 125 -2.61 3.48 12.62
N HIS A 126 -2.10 2.29 12.80
CA HIS A 126 -1.22 1.91 13.92
C HIS A 126 -1.88 2.12 15.28
#